data_1d5ed182255408609671922d393916ac
#
_entry.id   1d5ed182255408609671922d393916ac
#
_cell.length_a   1.000
_cell.length_b   1.000
_cell.length_c   1.000
_cell.angle_alpha   90.00
_cell.angle_beta   90.00
_cell.angle_gamma   90.00
#
_symmetry.space_group_name_H-M   'P 1'
#
loop_
_entity.id
_entity.type
_entity.pdbx_description
1 polymer ?
#
loop_
_entity_poly.entity_id
_entity_poly.type
_entity_poly.pdbx_seq_one_letter_code
_entity_poly.pdbx_strand_id
1 'polypeptide(L)'
;MLAGYDLQAPDPRQVREVRLEIEEFHAEYCHALDSGNLERWPSFFTEDAVYRITARENADAGLPVGLVYADSRAMLRDRAFAIQHTQMFAPRNLLHLITNVRVLSESPVR
;
A
#
# COMPACT_ATOMS: atom_id res chain seq x y z
N MET A 1 -21.74 1.87 8.07
CA MET A 1 -21.65 2.55 6.76
C MET A 1 -20.69 3.71 6.91
N LEU A 2 -19.78 3.88 5.96
CA LEU A 2 -18.87 5.01 5.95
C LEU A 2 -19.61 6.24 5.43
N ALA A 3 -19.61 7.34 6.20
CA ALA A 3 -20.22 8.59 5.80
C ALA A 3 -19.57 9.12 4.51
N GLY A 4 -20.37 9.60 3.57
CA GLY A 4 -19.89 10.16 2.30
C GLY A 4 -19.68 9.13 1.17
N TYR A 5 -19.93 7.86 1.41
CA TYR A 5 -19.84 6.82 0.39
C TYR A 5 -21.23 6.26 0.07
N ASP A 6 -21.57 6.29 -1.21
CA ASP A 6 -22.76 5.63 -1.74
C ASP A 6 -22.35 4.21 -2.15
N LEU A 7 -22.48 3.26 -1.20
CA LEU A 7 -22.06 1.89 -1.40
C LEU A 7 -23.21 1.08 -2.00
N GLN A 8 -23.13 0.77 -3.27
CA GLN A 8 -23.96 -0.26 -3.86
C GLN A 8 -23.43 -1.63 -3.39
N ALA A 9 -24.34 -2.50 -2.95
CA ALA A 9 -23.96 -3.86 -2.57
C ALA A 9 -23.46 -4.61 -3.82
N PRO A 10 -22.20 -4.97 -3.90
CA PRO A 10 -21.67 -5.72 -5.03
C PRO A 10 -22.16 -7.17 -5.02
N ASP A 11 -22.14 -7.82 -6.18
CA ASP A 11 -22.43 -9.25 -6.31
C ASP A 11 -21.46 -10.05 -5.41
N PRO A 12 -21.98 -10.95 -4.54
CA PRO A 12 -21.13 -11.73 -3.64
C PRO A 12 -20.04 -12.56 -4.32
N ARG A 13 -20.29 -13.07 -5.52
CA ARG A 13 -19.29 -13.81 -6.29
C ARG A 13 -18.16 -12.90 -6.74
N GLN A 14 -18.50 -11.72 -7.25
CA GLN A 14 -17.55 -10.73 -7.70
C GLN A 14 -16.71 -10.21 -6.54
N VAL A 15 -17.33 -10.00 -5.39
CA VAL A 15 -16.62 -9.61 -4.16
C VAL A 15 -15.56 -10.62 -3.79
N ARG A 16 -15.90 -11.92 -3.85
CA ARG A 16 -14.94 -12.99 -3.50
C ARG A 16 -13.77 -13.04 -4.48
N GLU A 17 -14.03 -12.89 -5.76
CA GLU A 17 -12.98 -12.87 -6.80
C GLU A 17 -12.05 -11.68 -6.63
N VAL A 18 -12.59 -10.49 -6.44
CA VAL A 18 -11.81 -9.27 -6.24
C VAL A 18 -11.01 -9.34 -4.95
N ARG A 19 -11.62 -9.84 -3.88
CA ARG A 19 -10.91 -10.02 -2.61
C ARG A 19 -9.73 -10.96 -2.75
N LEU A 20 -9.90 -12.06 -3.48
CA LEU A 20 -8.82 -13.01 -3.71
C LEU A 20 -7.67 -12.36 -4.51
N GLU A 21 -7.99 -11.59 -5.54
CA GLU A 21 -6.99 -10.84 -6.31
C GLU A 21 -6.21 -9.86 -5.42
N ILE A 22 -6.92 -9.15 -4.55
CA ILE A 22 -6.30 -8.19 -3.62
C ILE A 22 -5.41 -8.93 -2.62
N GLU A 23 -5.87 -10.04 -2.07
CA GLU A 23 -5.08 -10.84 -1.12
C GLU A 23 -3.82 -11.39 -1.78
N GLU A 24 -3.91 -11.87 -3.01
CA GLU A 24 -2.74 -12.32 -3.78
C GLU A 24 -1.76 -11.17 -4.05
N PHE A 25 -2.27 -10.01 -4.42
CA PHE A 25 -1.45 -8.81 -4.60
C PHE A 25 -0.73 -8.41 -3.31
N HIS A 26 -1.44 -8.39 -2.18
CA HIS A 26 -0.84 -8.08 -0.88
C HIS A 26 0.22 -9.11 -0.48
N ALA A 27 0.00 -10.38 -0.77
CA ALA A 27 0.97 -11.44 -0.48
C ALA A 27 2.29 -11.20 -1.25
N GLU A 28 2.21 -10.87 -2.52
CA GLU A 28 3.38 -10.55 -3.33
C GLU A 28 4.08 -9.27 -2.85
N TYR A 29 3.31 -8.25 -2.53
CA TYR A 29 3.81 -6.97 -2.01
C TYR A 29 4.57 -7.18 -0.69
N CYS A 30 3.96 -7.86 0.25
CA CYS A 30 4.57 -8.15 1.54
C CYS A 30 5.82 -9.03 1.39
N HIS A 31 5.77 -10.02 0.50
CA HIS A 31 6.91 -10.89 0.24
C HIS A 31 8.11 -10.09 -0.30
N ALA A 32 7.88 -9.16 -1.21
CA ALA A 32 8.93 -8.30 -1.73
C ALA A 32 9.61 -7.48 -0.62
N LEU A 33 8.81 -6.91 0.28
CA LEU A 33 9.33 -6.14 1.41
C LEU A 33 10.05 -7.03 2.42
N ASP A 34 9.44 -8.17 2.77
CA ASP A 34 9.96 -9.04 3.84
C ASP A 34 11.23 -9.78 3.41
N SER A 35 11.36 -10.10 2.14
CA SER A 35 12.55 -10.73 1.58
C SER A 35 13.70 -9.76 1.31
N GLY A 36 13.47 -8.46 1.51
CA GLY A 36 14.47 -7.43 1.25
C GLY A 36 14.64 -7.06 -0.21
N ASN A 37 13.74 -7.51 -1.09
CA ASN A 37 13.77 -7.18 -2.52
C ASN A 37 13.14 -5.81 -2.77
N LEU A 38 13.78 -4.77 -2.25
CA LEU A 38 13.27 -3.40 -2.31
C LEU A 38 13.33 -2.80 -3.73
N GLU A 39 14.12 -3.37 -4.62
CA GLU A 39 14.13 -2.95 -6.02
C GLU A 39 12.80 -3.23 -6.71
N ARG A 40 12.11 -4.28 -6.29
CA ARG A 40 10.79 -4.64 -6.82
C ARG A 40 9.66 -3.78 -6.26
N TRP A 41 9.85 -3.20 -5.09
CA TRP A 41 8.80 -2.45 -4.38
C TRP A 41 8.18 -1.33 -5.20
N PRO A 42 8.94 -0.44 -5.88
CA PRO A 42 8.32 0.61 -6.68
C PRO A 42 7.46 0.09 -7.84
N SER A 43 7.71 -1.12 -8.33
CA SER A 43 6.95 -1.71 -9.43
C SER A 43 5.49 -2.01 -9.10
N PHE A 44 5.13 -2.05 -7.81
CA PHE A 44 3.74 -2.21 -7.36
C PHE A 44 2.90 -0.95 -7.49
N PHE A 45 3.52 0.16 -7.86
CA PHE A 45 2.87 1.48 -7.92
C PHE A 45 2.84 2.00 -9.35
N THR A 46 1.82 2.80 -9.65
CA THR A 46 1.78 3.57 -10.90
C THR A 46 2.80 4.70 -10.86
N GLU A 47 3.10 5.31 -12.02
CA GLU A 47 4.10 6.38 -12.10
C GLU A 47 3.73 7.61 -11.29
N ASP A 48 2.43 7.89 -11.18
CA ASP A 48 1.84 9.03 -10.48
C ASP A 48 1.34 8.68 -9.08
N ALA A 49 1.70 7.51 -8.55
CA ALA A 49 1.25 7.07 -7.24
C ALA A 49 1.71 8.02 -6.14
N VAL A 50 0.85 8.21 -5.15
CA VAL A 50 1.17 8.92 -3.92
C VAL A 50 1.25 7.91 -2.79
N TYR A 51 2.37 7.90 -2.10
CA TYR A 51 2.60 7.07 -0.92
C TYR A 51 2.82 7.96 0.28
N ARG A 52 1.99 7.81 1.30
CA ARG A 52 2.06 8.65 2.49
C ARG A 52 1.77 7.85 3.75
N ILE A 53 2.63 8.01 4.74
CA ILE A 53 2.39 7.55 6.10
C ILE A 53 2.26 8.79 6.98
N THR A 54 1.15 8.92 7.67
CA THR A 54 0.89 10.07 8.53
C THR A 54 0.32 9.60 9.87
N ALA A 55 0.57 10.36 10.92
CA ALA A 55 -0.10 10.13 12.19
C ALA A 55 -1.57 10.47 12.08
N ARG A 56 -2.44 9.67 12.68
CA ARG A 56 -3.89 9.88 12.66
C ARG A 56 -4.28 11.26 13.14
N GLU A 57 -3.65 11.75 14.19
CA GLU A 57 -3.90 13.08 14.76
C GLU A 57 -3.69 14.17 13.72
N ASN A 58 -2.63 14.10 12.94
CA ASN A 58 -2.35 15.07 11.90
C ASN A 58 -3.36 14.97 10.75
N ALA A 59 -3.76 13.75 10.37
CA ALA A 59 -4.77 13.55 9.35
C ALA A 59 -6.14 14.11 9.76
N ASP A 60 -6.57 13.86 11.00
CA ASP A 60 -7.82 14.35 11.55
C ASP A 60 -7.84 15.89 11.67
N ALA A 61 -6.69 16.49 11.91
CA ALA A 61 -6.54 17.94 11.94
C ALA A 61 -6.38 18.59 10.56
N GLY A 62 -6.37 17.78 9.50
CA GLY A 62 -6.19 18.27 8.13
C GLY A 62 -4.79 18.77 7.82
N LEU A 63 -3.80 18.39 8.64
CA LEU A 63 -2.42 18.81 8.43
C LEU A 63 -1.76 17.98 7.33
N PRO A 64 -1.07 18.62 6.36
CA PRO A 64 -0.44 17.91 5.26
C PRO A 64 0.87 17.22 5.63
N VAL A 65 1.26 17.21 6.89
CA VAL A 65 2.53 16.65 7.35
C VAL A 65 2.43 15.14 7.48
N GLY A 66 3.25 14.42 6.71
CA GLY A 66 3.38 12.97 6.80
C GLY A 66 4.70 12.56 7.44
N LEU A 67 4.73 11.38 8.06
CA LEU A 67 5.98 10.75 8.52
C LEU A 67 6.82 10.29 7.31
N VAL A 68 6.15 9.87 6.25
CA VAL A 68 6.75 9.47 4.98
C VAL A 68 5.87 10.02 3.87
N TYR A 69 6.50 10.56 2.83
CA TYR A 69 5.79 11.06 1.66
C TYR A 69 6.59 10.79 0.39
N ALA A 70 5.92 10.26 -0.61
CA ALA A 70 6.44 10.13 -1.96
C ALA A 70 5.28 10.37 -2.94
N ASP A 71 5.47 11.22 -3.92
CA ASP A 71 4.43 11.63 -4.86
C ASP A 71 4.65 11.10 -6.28
N SER A 72 5.58 10.16 -6.45
CA SER A 72 5.86 9.52 -7.72
C SER A 72 6.57 8.18 -7.51
N ARG A 73 6.52 7.32 -8.53
CA ARG A 73 7.31 6.10 -8.54
C ARG A 73 8.81 6.39 -8.45
N ALA A 74 9.27 7.47 -9.06
CA ALA A 74 10.68 7.86 -9.01
C ALA A 74 11.13 8.13 -7.56
N MET A 75 10.34 8.83 -6.76
CA MET A 75 10.62 9.05 -5.34
C MET A 75 10.62 7.74 -4.55
N LEU A 76 9.74 6.80 -4.89
CA LEU A 76 9.72 5.48 -4.26
C LEU A 76 10.98 4.69 -4.59
N ARG A 77 11.51 4.78 -5.80
CA ARG A 77 12.79 4.17 -6.18
C ARG A 77 13.95 4.73 -5.38
N ASP A 78 14.00 6.05 -5.22
CA ASP A 78 15.03 6.72 -4.43
C ASP A 78 14.96 6.28 -2.97
N ARG A 79 13.75 6.15 -2.43
CA ARG A 79 13.55 5.68 -1.07
C ARG A 79 13.99 4.22 -0.91
N ALA A 80 13.64 3.35 -1.85
CA ALA A 80 14.05 1.95 -1.84
C ALA A 80 15.58 1.82 -1.84
N PHE A 81 16.24 2.60 -2.66
CA PHE A 81 17.71 2.66 -2.72
C PHE A 81 18.31 3.10 -1.39
N ALA A 82 17.77 4.15 -0.78
CA ALA A 82 18.24 4.65 0.52
C ALA A 82 18.07 3.61 1.62
N ILE A 83 16.94 2.91 1.65
CA ILE A 83 16.66 1.85 2.63
C ILE A 83 17.64 0.69 2.47
N GLN A 84 17.89 0.25 1.24
CA GLN A 84 18.85 -0.83 0.97
C GLN A 84 20.24 -0.50 1.49
N HIS A 85 20.70 0.72 1.29
CA HIS A 85 22.01 1.17 1.80
C HIS A 85 22.04 1.16 3.33
N THR A 86 20.96 1.58 3.98
CA THR A 86 20.87 1.58 5.44
C THR A 86 20.84 0.16 6.00
N GLN A 87 20.17 -0.77 5.33
CA GLN A 87 20.05 -2.16 5.77
C GLN A 87 21.37 -2.94 5.75
N MET A 88 22.34 -2.51 4.97
CA MET A 88 23.68 -3.11 5.01
C MET A 88 24.32 -3.03 6.41
N PHE A 89 23.92 -2.03 7.21
CA PHE A 89 24.46 -1.79 8.54
C PHE A 89 23.53 -2.25 9.66
N ALA A 90 22.27 -2.56 9.37
CA ALA A 90 21.25 -2.97 10.34
C ALA A 90 20.35 -4.05 9.74
N PRO A 91 20.84 -5.31 9.67
CA PRO A 91 20.02 -6.40 9.13
C PRO A 91 18.75 -6.58 9.95
N ARG A 92 17.63 -6.80 9.25
CA ARG A 92 16.31 -6.97 9.86
C ARG A 92 15.64 -8.22 9.32
N ASN A 93 14.86 -8.85 10.18
CA ASN A 93 13.90 -9.86 9.79
C ASN A 93 12.51 -9.25 9.91
N LEU A 94 11.81 -9.12 8.78
CA LEU A 94 10.50 -8.51 8.72
C LEU A 94 9.45 -9.53 8.26
N LEU A 95 8.26 -9.40 8.81
CA LEU A 95 7.08 -10.12 8.35
C LEU A 95 5.87 -9.20 8.41
N HIS A 96 5.36 -8.81 7.26
CA HIS A 96 4.14 -8.02 7.16
C HIS A 96 2.95 -8.96 7.10
N LEU A 97 1.93 -8.68 7.91
CA LEU A 97 0.66 -9.40 7.91
C LEU A 97 -0.46 -8.43 7.58
N ILE A 98 -1.20 -8.71 6.53
CA ILE A 98 -2.37 -7.93 6.12
C ILE A 98 -3.60 -8.83 6.31
N THR A 99 -4.56 -8.35 7.08
CA THR A 99 -5.77 -9.09 7.42
C THR A 99 -7.02 -8.25 7.18
N ASN A 100 -8.17 -8.91 7.24
CA ASN A 100 -9.47 -8.24 7.18
C ASN A 100 -9.69 -7.44 5.89
N VAL A 101 -9.21 -7.98 4.78
CA VAL A 101 -9.46 -7.38 3.46
C VAL A 101 -10.95 -7.37 3.19
N ARG A 102 -11.48 -6.18 2.91
CA ARG A 102 -12.90 -5.99 2.67
C ARG A 102 -13.10 -5.17 1.40
N VAL A 103 -13.91 -5.71 0.49
CA VAL A 103 -14.28 -5.01 -0.74
C VAL A 103 -15.54 -4.21 -0.46
N LEU A 104 -15.43 -2.89 -0.54
CA LEU A 104 -16.53 -1.96 -0.30
C LEU A 104 -17.30 -1.64 -1.58
N SER A 105 -16.57 -1.46 -2.68
CA SER A 105 -17.14 -1.16 -3.98
C SER A 105 -16.11 -1.49 -5.06
N GLU A 106 -16.58 -1.64 -6.29
CA GLU A 106 -15.72 -1.81 -7.45
C GLU A 106 -16.08 -0.76 -8.49
N SER A 107 -15.05 -0.09 -9.02
CA SER A 107 -15.17 0.86 -10.12
C SER A 107 -14.62 0.23 -11.39
N PRO A 108 -15.20 0.49 -12.58
CA PRO A 108 -14.62 0.02 -13.84
C PRO A 108 -13.27 0.67 -14.16
N VAL A 109 -12.94 1.76 -13.49
CA VAL A 109 -11.64 2.43 -13.62
C VAL A 109 -10.72 1.88 -12.52
N ARG A 110 -9.68 1.22 -12.94
CA ARG A 110 -8.67 0.65 -12.05
C ARG A 110 -7.40 1.47 -12.06
#